data_66de67d45b3e706769798c2dd764686d
#
_entry.id   66de67d45b3e706769798c2dd764686d
#
_cell.length_a   1.000
_cell.length_b   1.000
_cell.length_c   1.000
_cell.angle_alpha   90.00
_cell.angle_beta   90.00
_cell.angle_gamma   90.00
#
_symmetry.space_group_name_H-M   'P 1'
#
loop_
_entity.id
_entity.type
_entity.pdbx_description
1 polymer ?
#
loop_
_entity_poly.entity_id
_entity_poly.type
_entity_poly.pdbx_seq_one_letter_code
_entity_poly.pdbx_strand_id
1 'polypeptide(L)'
;LRKETEENSMKKILSALCITTFLISISGCSGNGNSSAEYANSSVSQVVSAESDSNSSVEESADSDNKSLYGDERLSEKDGLLVYTDDLYTISADSTKWTIGNVENYDISFSYMGEGNDTATLAGVQTVGPIEDMTVNMIGEQLADTLNSLDENYSVKQSKPIKAGDNDAYYIETEMVMSGITLITTQTVQLHGNNAYILHTIRATDASDEAKAALDTVASSFTFTE
;
A
#
# COMPACT_ATOMS: atom_id res chain seq x y z
N LEU A 1 -35.94 9.97 -0.81
CA LEU A 1 -35.03 9.97 0.36
C LEU A 1 -34.06 8.77 0.32
N ARG A 2 -34.53 7.52 0.15
CA ARG A 2 -33.65 6.31 0.16
C ARG A 2 -32.71 6.26 -1.04
N LYS A 3 -33.17 6.61 -2.25
CA LYS A 3 -32.32 6.71 -3.46
C LYS A 3 -31.27 7.81 -3.41
N GLU A 4 -31.57 8.96 -2.79
CA GLU A 4 -30.60 10.05 -2.64
C GLU A 4 -29.47 9.73 -1.65
N THR A 5 -29.78 8.92 -0.61
CA THR A 5 -28.78 8.49 0.36
C THR A 5 -27.82 7.47 -0.26
N GLU A 6 -28.33 6.53 -1.07
CA GLU A 6 -27.54 5.55 -1.80
C GLU A 6 -26.62 6.23 -2.85
N GLU A 7 -27.14 7.24 -3.57
CA GLU A 7 -26.37 7.98 -4.57
C GLU A 7 -25.27 8.85 -3.94
N ASN A 8 -25.51 9.44 -2.76
CA ASN A 8 -24.51 10.21 -2.03
C ASN A 8 -23.43 9.33 -1.37
N SER A 9 -23.80 8.15 -0.86
CA SER A 9 -22.84 7.16 -0.36
C SER A 9 -21.97 6.63 -1.49
N MET A 10 -22.58 6.33 -2.63
CA MET A 10 -21.88 5.92 -3.86
C MET A 10 -20.86 6.96 -4.35
N LYS A 11 -21.25 8.25 -4.38
CA LYS A 11 -20.33 9.33 -4.78
C LYS A 11 -19.13 9.49 -3.84
N LYS A 12 -19.31 9.26 -2.55
CA LYS A 12 -18.22 9.29 -1.57
C LYS A 12 -17.26 8.12 -1.75
N ILE A 13 -17.79 6.92 -2.00
CA ILE A 13 -16.98 5.71 -2.27
C ILE A 13 -16.23 5.89 -3.61
N LEU A 14 -16.90 6.34 -4.67
CA LEU A 14 -16.26 6.64 -5.95
C LEU A 14 -15.17 7.72 -5.81
N SER A 15 -15.41 8.76 -5.01
CA SER A 15 -14.42 9.82 -4.78
C SER A 15 -13.20 9.33 -4.00
N ALA A 16 -13.38 8.40 -3.07
CA ALA A 16 -12.27 7.79 -2.33
C ALA A 16 -11.52 6.72 -3.16
N LEU A 17 -12.23 6.03 -4.05
CA LEU A 17 -11.67 5.00 -4.92
C LEU A 17 -11.04 5.56 -6.22
N CYS A 18 -11.50 6.71 -6.69
CA CYS A 18 -11.15 7.23 -8.01
C CYS A 18 -9.80 7.92 -8.13
N ILE A 19 -8.98 8.02 -7.09
CA ILE A 19 -7.74 8.81 -7.18
C ILE A 19 -6.52 8.01 -6.71
N THR A 20 -6.38 6.80 -7.19
CA THR A 20 -5.05 6.22 -7.27
C THR A 20 -4.56 6.29 -8.73
N THR A 21 -4.45 7.49 -9.25
CA THR A 21 -3.54 7.72 -10.37
C THR A 21 -2.14 7.54 -9.82
N PHE A 22 -1.65 6.33 -9.94
CA PHE A 22 -0.29 5.97 -9.59
C PHE A 22 0.70 6.77 -10.42
N LEU A 23 1.11 7.93 -9.91
CA LEU A 23 2.38 8.51 -10.30
C LEU A 23 3.46 7.76 -9.51
N ILE A 24 3.77 6.55 -9.92
CA ILE A 24 5.02 5.91 -9.53
C ILE A 24 6.10 6.76 -10.20
N SER A 25 6.69 7.67 -9.43
CA SER A 25 7.95 8.30 -9.81
C SER A 25 9.00 7.20 -9.78
N ILE A 26 9.17 6.52 -10.91
CA ILE A 26 10.30 5.62 -11.11
C ILE A 26 11.51 6.55 -11.20
N SER A 27 12.10 6.87 -10.06
CA SER A 27 13.41 7.53 -9.97
C SER A 27 14.46 6.50 -10.37
N GLY A 28 14.51 6.22 -11.68
CA GLY A 28 15.62 5.50 -12.28
C GLY A 28 16.86 6.36 -12.16
N CYS A 29 17.75 6.05 -11.25
CA CYS A 29 19.13 6.49 -11.29
C CYS A 29 19.80 5.87 -12.52
N SER A 30 19.68 6.56 -13.68
CA SER A 30 20.57 6.34 -14.80
C SER A 30 21.58 7.49 -14.80
N GLY A 31 22.85 7.13 -14.60
CA GLY A 31 23.95 8.07 -14.54
C GLY A 31 24.21 8.79 -15.83
N ASN A 32 24.73 10.00 -15.64
CA ASN A 32 25.55 10.80 -16.54
C ASN A 32 24.88 11.52 -17.72
N GLY A 33 24.76 12.85 -17.57
CA GLY A 33 24.46 13.77 -18.68
C GLY A 33 24.10 15.17 -18.18
N ASN A 34 25.11 16.01 -18.13
CA ASN A 34 25.09 17.45 -17.88
C ASN A 34 23.93 18.17 -18.56
N SER A 35 23.08 18.86 -17.82
CA SER A 35 22.36 20.07 -18.25
C SER A 35 21.81 20.84 -17.08
N SER A 36 22.24 22.08 -16.96
CA SER A 36 21.83 23.08 -15.99
C SER A 36 20.36 23.48 -16.14
N ALA A 37 19.60 23.45 -15.05
CA ALA A 37 18.46 24.34 -14.86
C ALA A 37 18.30 24.61 -13.36
N GLU A 38 18.55 25.88 -12.98
CA GLU A 38 18.29 26.47 -11.70
C GLU A 38 16.80 26.42 -11.36
N TYR A 39 16.44 25.94 -10.18
CA TYR A 39 15.29 26.45 -9.45
C TYR A 39 15.57 26.51 -7.95
N ALA A 40 15.28 27.66 -7.43
CA ALA A 40 15.54 28.30 -6.16
C ALA A 40 15.28 27.47 -4.89
N ASN A 41 16.27 27.43 -4.08
CA ASN A 41 16.48 27.69 -2.66
C ASN A 41 15.25 28.08 -1.82
N SER A 42 14.96 27.30 -0.80
CA SER A 42 14.41 27.82 0.44
C SER A 42 15.01 27.07 1.63
N SER A 43 15.78 27.83 2.35
CA SER A 43 16.54 27.55 3.55
C SER A 43 15.68 27.15 4.74
N VAL A 44 16.10 26.15 5.53
CA VAL A 44 15.81 26.10 6.97
C VAL A 44 17.07 25.77 7.75
N SER A 45 17.25 26.58 8.75
CA SER A 45 18.38 26.80 9.61
C SER A 45 18.75 25.62 10.50
N GLN A 46 20.06 25.44 10.64
CA GLN A 46 20.70 24.73 11.75
C GLN A 46 20.45 25.43 13.09
N VAL A 47 20.25 24.67 14.13
CA VAL A 47 20.61 25.06 15.49
C VAL A 47 21.45 23.96 16.13
N VAL A 48 22.60 24.37 16.61
CA VAL A 48 23.68 23.58 17.18
C VAL A 48 23.57 23.62 18.73
N SER A 49 23.98 22.50 19.35
CA SER A 49 24.62 22.33 20.66
C SER A 49 23.84 22.45 21.96
N ALA A 50 23.94 21.42 22.79
CA ALA A 50 24.85 21.41 23.96
C ALA A 50 24.84 20.06 24.68
N GLU A 51 26.04 19.61 25.03
CA GLU A 51 26.37 18.45 25.86
C GLU A 51 25.84 18.58 27.29
N SER A 52 25.46 17.47 27.90
CA SER A 52 25.64 17.26 29.34
C SER A 52 25.63 15.78 29.70
N ASP A 53 26.75 15.33 30.22
CA ASP A 53 26.97 14.05 30.88
C ASP A 53 26.02 13.85 32.05
N SER A 54 25.45 12.62 32.18
CA SER A 54 25.35 11.96 33.46
C SER A 54 25.12 10.46 33.32
N ASN A 55 26.09 9.73 33.81
CA ASN A 55 26.18 8.30 34.05
C ASN A 55 25.07 7.84 35.02
N SER A 56 24.26 6.88 34.62
CA SER A 56 23.47 6.05 35.55
C SER A 56 23.28 4.68 34.95
N SER A 57 23.94 3.70 35.56
CA SER A 57 23.75 2.28 35.35
C SER A 57 22.34 1.86 35.74
N VAL A 58 21.55 1.31 34.83
CA VAL A 58 20.33 0.55 35.11
C VAL A 58 20.32 -0.73 34.31
N GLU A 59 19.98 -1.78 35.00
CA GLU A 59 19.99 -3.20 34.69
C GLU A 59 19.28 -3.53 33.35
N GLU A 60 19.93 -4.41 32.61
CA GLU A 60 19.50 -5.02 31.35
C GLU A 60 18.31 -5.94 31.61
N SER A 61 17.10 -5.44 31.44
CA SER A 61 15.92 -6.27 31.20
C SER A 61 15.75 -6.41 29.69
N ALA A 62 15.88 -7.63 29.20
CA ALA A 62 15.63 -7.98 27.82
C ALA A 62 14.12 -7.79 27.50
N ASP A 63 13.77 -6.56 27.15
CA ASP A 63 12.49 -6.22 26.53
C ASP A 63 12.78 -5.97 25.05
N SER A 64 12.15 -6.76 24.20
CA SER A 64 12.37 -6.75 22.75
C SER A 64 12.07 -5.36 22.23
N ASP A 65 13.10 -4.69 21.71
CA ASP A 65 13.06 -3.35 21.13
C ASP A 65 12.05 -3.26 19.98
N ASN A 66 10.82 -2.95 20.31
CA ASN A 66 9.81 -2.53 19.34
C ASN A 66 10.08 -1.06 19.01
N LYS A 67 11.08 -0.82 18.13
CA LYS A 67 11.44 0.53 17.73
C LYS A 67 10.42 1.04 16.71
N SER A 68 9.63 2.05 17.09
CA SER A 68 8.77 2.77 16.15
C SER A 68 9.58 3.28 14.96
N LEU A 69 9.22 2.86 13.76
CA LEU A 69 9.85 3.24 12.52
C LEU A 69 9.15 4.49 11.94
N TYR A 70 9.93 5.42 11.42
CA TYR A 70 9.42 6.63 10.75
C TYR A 70 8.46 7.49 11.58
N GLY A 71 8.46 7.36 12.92
CA GLY A 71 7.60 8.13 13.82
C GLY A 71 6.14 7.68 13.86
N ASP A 72 5.79 6.58 13.21
CA ASP A 72 4.47 5.95 13.29
C ASP A 72 4.51 4.77 14.27
N GLU A 73 3.75 4.86 15.36
CA GLU A 73 3.69 3.83 16.40
C GLU A 73 3.12 2.50 15.89
N ARG A 74 2.41 2.49 14.77
CA ARG A 74 1.86 1.30 14.12
C ARG A 74 2.92 0.53 13.32
N LEU A 75 4.09 1.14 13.05
CA LEU A 75 5.18 0.54 12.31
C LEU A 75 6.28 0.09 13.25
N SER A 76 6.70 -1.16 13.12
CA SER A 76 7.81 -1.75 13.87
C SER A 76 8.65 -2.66 12.98
N GLU A 77 9.89 -2.92 13.40
CA GLU A 77 10.71 -3.98 12.84
C GLU A 77 10.91 -5.05 13.92
N LYS A 78 10.50 -6.28 13.61
CA LYS A 78 10.60 -7.41 14.53
C LYS A 78 10.99 -8.67 13.77
N ASP A 79 12.00 -9.36 14.25
CA ASP A 79 12.48 -10.63 13.69
C ASP A 79 12.81 -10.56 12.18
N GLY A 80 13.31 -9.40 11.68
CA GLY A 80 13.61 -9.18 10.28
C GLY A 80 12.36 -8.88 9.42
N LEU A 81 11.24 -8.57 10.03
CA LEU A 81 10.01 -8.17 9.37
C LEU A 81 9.69 -6.70 9.67
N LEU A 82 9.34 -5.94 8.64
CA LEU A 82 8.59 -4.71 8.77
C LEU A 82 7.14 -5.09 9.08
N VAL A 83 6.62 -4.67 10.22
CA VAL A 83 5.26 -5.02 10.66
C VAL A 83 4.46 -3.74 10.85
N TYR A 84 3.34 -3.65 10.17
CA TYR A 84 2.34 -2.63 10.41
C TYR A 84 1.16 -3.27 11.14
N THR A 85 0.78 -2.67 12.26
CA THR A 85 -0.36 -3.11 13.08
C THR A 85 -1.18 -1.91 13.46
N ASP A 86 -2.44 -1.90 13.11
CA ASP A 86 -3.42 -1.00 13.70
C ASP A 86 -4.45 -1.78 14.52
N ASP A 87 -5.48 -1.10 15.01
CA ASP A 87 -6.48 -1.71 15.87
C ASP A 87 -7.27 -2.84 15.17
N LEU A 88 -7.26 -2.92 13.86
CA LEU A 88 -8.15 -3.75 13.06
C LEU A 88 -7.44 -4.79 12.21
N TYR A 89 -6.18 -4.57 11.85
CA TYR A 89 -5.43 -5.53 11.02
C TYR A 89 -3.91 -5.42 11.20
N THR A 90 -3.24 -6.46 10.74
CA THR A 90 -1.78 -6.53 10.66
C THR A 90 -1.35 -6.96 9.26
N ILE A 91 -0.25 -6.40 8.76
CA ILE A 91 0.43 -6.81 7.54
C ILE A 91 1.94 -6.70 7.75
N SER A 92 2.72 -7.60 7.13
CA SER A 92 4.17 -7.62 7.29
C SER A 92 4.92 -7.91 5.99
N ALA A 93 6.17 -7.44 5.95
CA ALA A 93 7.08 -7.64 4.83
C ALA A 93 8.51 -7.92 5.34
N ASP A 94 9.29 -8.74 4.64
CA ASP A 94 10.70 -9.02 4.95
C ASP A 94 11.53 -7.73 4.80
N SER A 95 12.14 -7.25 5.89
CA SER A 95 12.90 -5.98 5.92
C SER A 95 14.16 -6.00 5.05
N THR A 96 14.63 -7.18 4.64
CA THR A 96 15.77 -7.32 3.73
C THR A 96 15.39 -7.17 2.25
N LYS A 97 14.09 -7.27 1.93
CA LYS A 97 13.56 -7.23 0.56
C LYS A 97 12.61 -6.07 0.31
N TRP A 98 12.06 -5.49 1.37
CA TRP A 98 11.05 -4.46 1.29
C TRP A 98 11.42 -3.22 2.08
N THR A 99 10.99 -2.08 1.60
CA THR A 99 11.03 -0.81 2.33
C THR A 99 9.63 -0.24 2.43
N ILE A 100 9.43 0.67 3.39
CA ILE A 100 8.17 1.39 3.48
C ILE A 100 8.01 2.30 2.27
N GLY A 101 6.90 2.13 1.57
CA GLY A 101 6.49 3.00 0.48
C GLY A 101 5.75 4.24 1.00
N ASN A 102 5.58 5.22 0.13
CA ASN A 102 4.77 6.40 0.41
C ASN A 102 3.76 6.58 -0.74
N VAL A 103 2.67 5.81 -0.67
CA VAL A 103 1.58 5.89 -1.65
C VAL A 103 0.43 6.65 -1.01
N GLU A 104 0.00 7.72 -1.65
CA GLU A 104 -1.10 8.55 -1.18
C GLU A 104 -2.38 7.71 -1.03
N ASN A 105 -3.14 7.94 0.04
CA ASN A 105 -4.38 7.24 0.40
C ASN A 105 -4.23 5.77 0.80
N TYR A 106 -3.01 5.27 0.98
CA TYR A 106 -2.77 3.98 1.62
C TYR A 106 -2.46 4.16 3.10
N ASP A 107 -2.99 3.28 3.92
CA ASP A 107 -2.68 3.24 5.35
C ASP A 107 -1.21 2.82 5.53
N ILE A 108 -0.81 1.86 4.70
CA ILE A 108 0.56 1.35 4.60
C ILE A 108 0.84 0.88 3.19
N SER A 109 2.06 1.07 2.73
CA SER A 109 2.59 0.44 1.52
C SER A 109 4.00 -0.04 1.70
N PHE A 110 4.36 -1.11 1.02
CA PHE A 110 5.69 -1.69 0.93
C PHE A 110 6.16 -1.70 -0.51
N SER A 111 7.37 -1.20 -0.76
CA SER A 111 8.01 -1.21 -2.06
C SER A 111 9.15 -2.22 -2.08
N TYR A 112 9.17 -3.07 -3.08
CA TYR A 112 10.21 -4.11 -3.23
C TYR A 112 11.55 -3.50 -3.63
N MET A 113 12.62 -3.92 -2.98
CA MET A 113 13.98 -3.43 -3.22
C MET A 113 14.71 -4.29 -4.29
N GLY A 114 14.04 -4.55 -5.41
CA GLY A 114 14.61 -5.26 -6.54
C GLY A 114 15.32 -4.38 -7.53
N GLU A 115 15.69 -4.95 -8.67
CA GLU A 115 16.32 -4.24 -9.79
C GLU A 115 15.41 -4.32 -11.04
N GLY A 116 15.64 -3.39 -11.99
CA GLY A 116 14.90 -3.38 -13.25
C GLY A 116 13.38 -3.27 -13.03
N ASN A 117 12.61 -4.16 -13.70
CA ASN A 117 11.16 -4.15 -13.61
C ASN A 117 10.61 -4.66 -12.26
N ASP A 118 11.45 -5.31 -11.44
CA ASP A 118 11.07 -5.72 -10.08
C ASP A 118 10.83 -4.51 -9.16
N THR A 119 11.43 -3.35 -9.45
CA THR A 119 11.21 -2.10 -8.70
C THR A 119 9.76 -1.61 -8.78
N ALA A 120 8.97 -2.11 -9.75
CA ALA A 120 7.56 -1.82 -9.85
C ALA A 120 6.70 -2.68 -8.90
N THR A 121 7.31 -3.57 -8.11
CA THR A 121 6.57 -4.45 -7.21
C THR A 121 6.24 -3.73 -5.91
N LEU A 122 4.94 -3.72 -5.58
CA LEU A 122 4.38 -3.00 -4.43
C LEU A 122 3.25 -3.82 -3.82
N ALA A 123 3.13 -3.76 -2.49
CA ALA A 123 1.95 -4.19 -1.75
C ALA A 123 1.48 -3.07 -0.83
N GLY A 124 0.19 -2.96 -0.57
CA GLY A 124 -0.32 -1.98 0.38
C GLY A 124 -1.78 -2.18 0.73
N VAL A 125 -2.22 -1.54 1.78
CA VAL A 125 -3.60 -1.59 2.27
C VAL A 125 -4.18 -0.19 2.26
N GLN A 126 -5.41 -0.11 1.80
CA GLN A 126 -6.25 1.09 1.85
C GLN A 126 -7.52 0.77 2.62
N THR A 127 -7.85 1.58 3.62
CA THR A 127 -9.14 1.53 4.31
C THR A 127 -10.11 2.54 3.70
N VAL A 128 -11.31 2.09 3.41
CA VAL A 128 -12.40 2.93 2.89
C VAL A 128 -13.60 2.78 3.80
N GLY A 129 -14.11 3.89 4.32
CA GLY A 129 -15.29 3.85 5.17
C GLY A 129 -15.68 5.20 5.77
N PRO A 130 -16.76 5.24 6.53
CA PRO A 130 -17.68 4.12 6.82
C PRO A 130 -18.51 3.72 5.59
N ILE A 131 -18.80 2.41 5.47
CA ILE A 131 -19.63 1.81 4.43
C ILE A 131 -20.90 1.30 5.07
N GLU A 132 -22.04 1.79 4.61
CA GLU A 132 -23.35 1.40 5.12
C GLU A 132 -24.11 0.62 4.04
N ASP A 133 -24.80 -0.44 4.45
CA ASP A 133 -25.73 -1.23 3.63
C ASP A 133 -25.13 -1.84 2.33
N MET A 134 -23.81 -2.06 2.28
CA MET A 134 -23.14 -2.68 1.14
C MET A 134 -22.54 -4.04 1.51
N THR A 135 -22.61 -4.97 0.58
CA THR A 135 -21.89 -6.23 0.65
C THR A 135 -20.52 -6.11 -0.04
N VAL A 136 -19.61 -7.00 0.28
CA VAL A 136 -18.28 -7.05 -0.38
C VAL A 136 -18.42 -7.22 -1.89
N ASN A 137 -19.42 -7.98 -2.37
CA ASN A 137 -19.67 -8.15 -3.79
C ASN A 137 -20.10 -6.85 -4.46
N MET A 138 -21.01 -6.09 -3.84
CA MET A 138 -21.46 -4.80 -4.39
C MET A 138 -20.31 -3.82 -4.53
N ILE A 139 -19.43 -3.77 -3.52
CA ILE A 139 -18.25 -2.89 -3.56
C ILE A 139 -17.28 -3.36 -4.65
N GLY A 140 -17.00 -4.65 -4.73
CA GLY A 140 -16.10 -5.22 -5.71
C GLY A 140 -16.59 -5.05 -7.15
N GLU A 141 -17.87 -5.25 -7.42
CA GLU A 141 -18.47 -5.02 -8.73
C GLU A 141 -18.37 -3.55 -9.14
N GLN A 142 -18.72 -2.63 -8.25
CA GLN A 142 -18.59 -1.19 -8.52
C GLN A 142 -17.15 -0.76 -8.77
N LEU A 143 -16.21 -1.31 -8.01
CA LEU A 143 -14.79 -1.04 -8.21
C LEU A 143 -14.31 -1.55 -9.56
N ALA A 144 -14.69 -2.77 -9.94
CA ALA A 144 -14.34 -3.34 -11.24
C ALA A 144 -14.93 -2.52 -12.41
N ASP A 145 -16.19 -2.08 -12.30
CA ASP A 145 -16.84 -1.22 -13.29
C ASP A 145 -16.15 0.15 -13.41
N THR A 146 -15.74 0.71 -12.26
CA THR A 146 -14.99 1.97 -12.22
C THR A 146 -13.65 1.81 -12.92
N LEU A 147 -12.88 0.76 -12.61
CA LEU A 147 -11.59 0.49 -13.22
C LEU A 147 -11.70 0.28 -14.73
N ASN A 148 -12.72 -0.41 -15.20
CA ASN A 148 -13.01 -0.57 -16.63
C ASN A 148 -13.32 0.75 -17.36
N SER A 149 -13.76 1.77 -16.64
CA SER A 149 -14.16 3.06 -17.20
C SER A 149 -13.06 4.14 -17.16
N LEU A 150 -11.92 3.84 -16.52
CA LEU A 150 -10.90 4.88 -16.24
C LEU A 150 -10.17 5.34 -17.49
N ASP A 151 -9.59 4.41 -18.24
CA ASP A 151 -8.71 4.71 -19.37
C ASP A 151 -8.55 3.47 -20.26
N GLU A 152 -8.24 3.66 -21.55
CA GLU A 152 -7.93 2.57 -22.49
C GLU A 152 -6.66 1.78 -22.11
N ASN A 153 -5.79 2.35 -21.28
CA ASN A 153 -4.60 1.67 -20.74
C ASN A 153 -4.92 0.69 -19.61
N TYR A 154 -6.14 0.71 -19.07
CA TYR A 154 -6.61 -0.21 -18.03
C TYR A 154 -7.50 -1.29 -18.62
N SER A 155 -7.30 -2.52 -18.19
CA SER A 155 -8.13 -3.64 -18.61
C SER A 155 -8.38 -4.58 -17.43
N VAL A 156 -9.62 -4.67 -16.95
CA VAL A 156 -9.99 -5.68 -15.96
C VAL A 156 -9.94 -7.05 -16.61
N LYS A 157 -9.02 -7.90 -16.16
CA LYS A 157 -8.83 -9.27 -16.67
C LYS A 157 -9.69 -10.26 -15.93
N GLN A 158 -9.88 -10.03 -14.63
CA GLN A 158 -10.69 -10.89 -13.79
C GLN A 158 -11.34 -10.07 -12.67
N SER A 159 -12.62 -10.35 -12.40
CA SER A 159 -13.31 -9.87 -11.21
C SER A 159 -14.28 -10.95 -10.72
N LYS A 160 -14.21 -11.30 -9.43
CA LYS A 160 -15.02 -12.40 -8.89
C LYS A 160 -15.06 -12.39 -7.35
N PRO A 161 -16.13 -12.92 -6.76
CA PRO A 161 -16.13 -13.29 -5.35
C PRO A 161 -15.11 -14.40 -5.07
N ILE A 162 -14.43 -14.30 -3.92
CA ILE A 162 -13.50 -15.32 -3.42
C ILE A 162 -13.67 -15.49 -1.91
N LYS A 163 -12.88 -16.39 -1.31
CA LYS A 163 -12.61 -16.44 0.12
C LYS A 163 -11.16 -15.98 0.39
N ALA A 164 -10.98 -15.11 1.39
CA ALA A 164 -9.68 -14.76 1.93
C ALA A 164 -9.65 -15.26 3.39
N GLY A 165 -9.01 -16.42 3.61
CA GLY A 165 -9.23 -17.20 4.83
C GLY A 165 -10.70 -17.60 4.96
N ASP A 166 -11.31 -17.32 6.10
CA ASP A 166 -12.73 -17.60 6.36
C ASP A 166 -13.67 -16.47 5.91
N ASN A 167 -13.14 -15.31 5.54
CA ASN A 167 -13.90 -14.12 5.18
C ASN A 167 -14.34 -14.14 3.71
N ASP A 168 -15.53 -13.59 3.44
CA ASP A 168 -15.94 -13.25 2.10
C ASP A 168 -15.09 -12.09 1.58
N ALA A 169 -14.61 -12.23 0.36
CA ALA A 169 -13.81 -11.21 -0.31
C ALA A 169 -14.18 -11.09 -1.78
N TYR A 170 -13.75 -10.00 -2.40
CA TYR A 170 -13.90 -9.81 -3.85
C TYR A 170 -12.53 -9.53 -4.46
N TYR A 171 -12.18 -10.29 -5.47
CA TYR A 171 -10.91 -10.20 -6.18
C TYR A 171 -11.07 -9.51 -7.52
N ILE A 172 -10.19 -8.55 -7.79
CA ILE A 172 -10.10 -7.86 -9.08
C ILE A 172 -8.65 -7.91 -9.53
N GLU A 173 -8.44 -8.31 -10.78
CA GLU A 173 -7.15 -8.24 -11.45
C GLU A 173 -7.25 -7.32 -12.66
N THR A 174 -6.35 -6.37 -12.76
CA THR A 174 -6.25 -5.47 -13.90
C THR A 174 -4.86 -5.53 -14.51
N GLU A 175 -4.83 -5.29 -15.80
CA GLU A 175 -3.60 -5.02 -16.55
C GLU A 175 -3.57 -3.55 -16.92
N MET A 176 -2.43 -2.91 -16.71
CA MET A 176 -2.22 -1.50 -17.02
C MET A 176 -0.89 -1.33 -17.76
N VAL A 177 -0.89 -0.50 -18.79
CA VAL A 177 0.35 -0.15 -19.50
C VAL A 177 0.79 1.24 -19.06
N MET A 178 1.97 1.33 -18.44
CA MET A 178 2.55 2.59 -17.97
C MET A 178 4.01 2.71 -18.43
N SER A 179 4.33 3.78 -19.13
CA SER A 179 5.71 4.05 -19.60
C SER A 179 6.36 2.90 -20.36
N GLY A 180 5.54 2.11 -21.09
CA GLY A 180 6.01 0.95 -21.87
C GLY A 180 6.20 -0.33 -21.05
N ILE A 181 5.88 -0.32 -19.76
CA ILE A 181 5.87 -1.49 -18.89
C ILE A 181 4.43 -1.92 -18.69
N THR A 182 4.15 -3.20 -18.85
CA THR A 182 2.86 -3.76 -18.52
C THR A 182 2.85 -4.22 -17.06
N LEU A 183 1.95 -3.64 -16.29
CA LEU A 183 1.75 -3.94 -14.87
C LEU A 183 0.50 -4.81 -14.69
N ILE A 184 0.59 -5.76 -13.80
CA ILE A 184 -0.56 -6.46 -13.23
C ILE A 184 -0.82 -5.87 -11.85
N THR A 185 -2.04 -5.41 -11.62
CA THR A 185 -2.48 -5.00 -10.29
C THR A 185 -3.57 -5.93 -9.80
N THR A 186 -3.55 -6.28 -8.53
CA THR A 186 -4.66 -6.99 -7.91
C THR A 186 -5.23 -6.19 -6.75
N GLN A 187 -6.51 -6.31 -6.56
CA GLN A 187 -7.23 -5.70 -5.44
C GLN A 187 -8.09 -6.78 -4.79
N THR A 188 -7.83 -7.03 -3.52
CA THR A 188 -8.67 -7.94 -2.72
C THR A 188 -9.44 -7.10 -1.71
N VAL A 189 -10.74 -7.00 -1.94
CA VAL A 189 -11.67 -6.23 -1.10
C VAL A 189 -12.22 -7.14 -0.02
N GLN A 190 -12.15 -6.73 1.23
CA GLN A 190 -12.75 -7.41 2.38
C GLN A 190 -13.52 -6.40 3.22
N LEU A 191 -14.56 -6.85 3.91
CA LEU A 191 -15.30 -6.05 4.89
C LEU A 191 -14.96 -6.50 6.30
N HIS A 192 -14.69 -5.53 7.18
CA HIS A 192 -14.59 -5.76 8.62
C HIS A 192 -15.21 -4.57 9.36
N GLY A 193 -16.18 -4.85 10.22
CA GLY A 193 -17.02 -3.80 10.81
C GLY A 193 -17.76 -3.00 9.74
N ASN A 194 -17.63 -1.69 9.78
CA ASN A 194 -18.24 -0.77 8.82
C ASN A 194 -17.25 -0.25 7.76
N ASN A 195 -16.11 -0.90 7.60
CA ASN A 195 -15.09 -0.48 6.65
C ASN A 195 -14.79 -1.55 5.62
N ALA A 196 -14.41 -1.13 4.41
CA ALA A 196 -13.78 -1.98 3.42
C ALA A 196 -12.27 -1.81 3.50
N TYR A 197 -11.57 -2.91 3.45
CA TYR A 197 -10.13 -3.01 3.39
C TYR A 197 -9.74 -3.54 2.02
N ILE A 198 -8.93 -2.79 1.32
CA ILE A 198 -8.49 -3.15 -0.03
C ILE A 198 -6.99 -3.44 0.04
N LEU A 199 -6.64 -4.71 -0.08
CA LEU A 199 -5.26 -5.13 -0.25
C LEU A 199 -4.90 -4.99 -1.72
N HIS A 200 -3.97 -4.10 -2.01
CA HIS A 200 -3.43 -3.86 -3.34
C HIS A 200 -2.11 -4.60 -3.52
N THR A 201 -1.92 -5.23 -4.66
CA THR A 201 -0.60 -5.68 -5.12
C THR A 201 -0.35 -5.19 -6.54
N ILE A 202 0.90 -4.87 -6.83
CA ILE A 202 1.34 -4.41 -8.15
C ILE A 202 2.64 -5.12 -8.49
N ARG A 203 2.79 -5.53 -9.75
CA ARG A 203 4.04 -6.03 -10.29
C ARG A 203 4.11 -5.86 -11.80
N ALA A 204 5.28 -5.83 -12.37
CA ALA A 204 5.43 -5.97 -13.80
C ALA A 204 5.05 -7.40 -14.25
N THR A 205 4.59 -7.55 -15.49
CA THR A 205 4.25 -8.87 -16.05
C THR A 205 5.48 -9.79 -16.12
N ASP A 206 6.65 -9.21 -16.36
CA ASP A 206 7.95 -9.86 -16.46
C ASP A 206 8.80 -9.76 -15.17
N ALA A 207 8.16 -9.40 -14.04
CA ALA A 207 8.83 -9.45 -12.74
C ALA A 207 9.41 -10.84 -12.46
N SER A 208 10.54 -10.88 -11.75
CA SER A 208 11.20 -12.12 -11.38
C SER A 208 10.31 -13.02 -10.52
N ASP A 209 10.59 -14.31 -10.52
CA ASP A 209 9.84 -15.26 -9.67
C ASP A 209 10.11 -14.99 -8.17
N GLU A 210 11.27 -14.40 -7.84
CA GLU A 210 11.57 -13.98 -6.48
C GLU A 210 10.68 -12.81 -6.05
N ALA A 211 10.53 -11.77 -6.89
CA ALA A 211 9.67 -10.64 -6.62
C ALA A 211 8.20 -11.07 -6.49
N LYS A 212 7.73 -11.98 -7.37
CA LYS A 212 6.38 -12.54 -7.29
C LYS A 212 6.16 -13.29 -5.97
N ALA A 213 7.08 -14.18 -5.59
CA ALA A 213 6.98 -14.94 -4.34
C ALA A 213 7.05 -14.04 -3.11
N ALA A 214 7.88 -12.99 -3.13
CA ALA A 214 7.95 -12.00 -2.08
C ALA A 214 6.61 -11.23 -1.94
N LEU A 215 6.00 -10.83 -3.07
CA LEU A 215 4.71 -10.16 -3.10
C LEU A 215 3.59 -11.05 -2.54
N ASP A 216 3.55 -12.32 -2.92
CA ASP A 216 2.57 -13.30 -2.42
C ASP A 216 2.71 -13.49 -0.90
N THR A 217 3.94 -13.46 -0.39
CA THR A 217 4.22 -13.54 1.06
C THR A 217 3.64 -12.35 1.80
N VAL A 218 3.87 -11.13 1.31
CA VAL A 218 3.29 -9.92 1.92
C VAL A 218 1.76 -9.96 1.86
N ALA A 219 1.19 -10.29 0.71
CA ALA A 219 -0.26 -10.38 0.54
C ALA A 219 -0.90 -11.40 1.50
N SER A 220 -0.22 -12.54 1.72
CA SER A 220 -0.70 -13.60 2.62
C SER A 220 -0.54 -13.26 4.11
N SER A 221 0.27 -12.25 4.45
CA SER A 221 0.46 -11.81 5.84
C SER A 221 -0.65 -10.88 6.34
N PHE A 222 -1.50 -10.38 5.43
CA PHE A 222 -2.62 -9.51 5.81
C PHE A 222 -3.67 -10.31 6.60
N THR A 223 -3.92 -9.89 7.82
CA THR A 223 -4.89 -10.53 8.72
C THR A 223 -5.62 -9.49 9.57
N PHE A 224 -6.92 -9.69 9.82
CA PHE A 224 -7.64 -8.90 10.80
C PHE A 224 -7.25 -9.33 12.23
N THR A 225 -7.14 -8.34 13.11
CA THR A 225 -7.01 -8.56 14.57
C THR A 225 -8.37 -8.98 15.15
N GLU A 226 -8.37 -9.91 16.14
CA GLU A 226 -9.59 -10.36 16.83
C GLU A 226 -10.10 -9.32 17.83
#